data_7f84e3e8c5d799afe9e20523acbf111e
#
_entry.id   7f84e3e8c5d799afe9e20523acbf111e
#
_cell.length_a   1.000
_cell.length_b   1.000
_cell.length_c   1.000
_cell.angle_alpha   90.00
_cell.angle_beta   90.00
_cell.angle_gamma   90.00
#
_symmetry.space_group_name_H-M   'P 1'
#
loop_
_entity.id
_entity.type
_entity.pdbx_description
1 polymer ?
#
loop_
_entity_poly.entity_id
_entity_poly.type
_entity_poly.pdbx_seq_one_letter_code
_entity_poly.pdbx_strand_id
1 'polypeptide(L)'
;MYKRQIEGTDLYASISSDGKQVVSYSFKTGKQVAVLFDVEAAKAPMKSVEGYVMSPDGKKMLVFTKSKAVYRRSFKAEYFIYDIARKTIKKLSEGENQQVATWSPDSRHIAFVKDNNIFVTDGKKEVQVTKDGKFNEVINGIPDWVYEEEFAFNRAFAWNADGTSLGWIRFDESHVKTYSLQLFEGAKPTRSEFHDYPGEYSYKYPKAGQDNSKVSLWSYDMKTGKTLALDVPVDADGYYPRIKTTPDANSLIVYTMNRHQDDMRLYSVNPFTGKSKQIIQESVPKFIKEEVMENSIVGKKNILLPSDRDGYMHLYLYDMKGKLIRQVEKGNYDVTAIYGMDEKTGDIYFQAAMLNAHDRQVYVAHKNGKVERLTSEEGSNSAYFSGDYRYFVNNWSSYSHPYVYTVRNNKGKVIKTLEDNKKLLEKTKQYNWGKRETFTFTTSEGVKLDGWMVKPVDFDASKKYPVILFQYSG
;
A
#
# COMPACT_ATOMS: atom_id res chain seq x y z
N MET A 1 6.86 -3.01 13.06
CA MET A 1 6.47 -4.42 13.26
C MET A 1 5.43 -4.76 12.19
N TYR A 2 5.79 -5.56 11.18
CA TYR A 2 4.89 -5.96 10.10
C TYR A 2 3.90 -6.99 10.64
N LYS A 3 2.68 -6.55 10.95
CA LYS A 3 1.56 -7.43 11.24
C LYS A 3 0.78 -7.64 9.94
N ARG A 4 0.62 -8.88 9.49
CA ARG A 4 -0.22 -9.20 8.33
C ARG A 4 -1.42 -10.02 8.78
N GLN A 5 -2.61 -9.60 8.37
CA GLN A 5 -3.84 -10.37 8.59
C GLN A 5 -3.74 -11.71 7.87
N ILE A 6 -4.31 -12.74 8.48
CA ILE A 6 -4.54 -14.03 7.82
C ILE A 6 -5.97 -13.98 7.30
N GLU A 7 -6.11 -13.97 5.98
CA GLU A 7 -7.37 -13.73 5.30
C GLU A 7 -8.48 -14.67 5.79
N GLY A 8 -9.68 -14.12 5.97
CA GLY A 8 -10.87 -14.85 6.42
C GLY A 8 -10.86 -15.31 7.89
N THR A 9 -9.85 -14.89 8.67
CA THR A 9 -9.71 -15.27 10.09
C THR A 9 -9.59 -14.05 11.02
N ASP A 10 -9.69 -14.30 12.34
CA ASP A 10 -9.34 -13.32 13.38
C ASP A 10 -7.87 -13.40 13.82
N LEU A 11 -7.00 -13.93 12.95
CA LEU A 11 -5.59 -14.07 13.24
C LEU A 11 -4.74 -13.03 12.46
N TYR A 12 -3.61 -12.68 13.02
CA TYR A 12 -2.54 -11.98 12.33
C TYR A 12 -1.21 -12.71 12.54
N ALA A 13 -0.30 -12.56 11.62
CA ALA A 13 1.05 -13.07 11.77
C ALA A 13 2.04 -11.91 11.94
N SER A 14 3.14 -12.17 12.66
CA SER A 14 4.21 -11.21 12.91
C SER A 14 5.55 -11.93 12.99
N ILE A 15 6.62 -11.24 12.59
CA ILE A 15 7.98 -11.71 12.81
C ILE A 15 8.33 -11.48 14.29
N SER A 16 9.01 -12.46 14.91
CA SER A 16 9.56 -12.35 16.28
C SER A 16 10.61 -11.22 16.37
N SER A 17 10.87 -10.73 17.57
CA SER A 17 11.80 -9.63 17.81
C SER A 17 13.24 -9.94 17.39
N ASP A 18 13.64 -11.22 17.44
CA ASP A 18 14.94 -11.70 17.00
C ASP A 18 14.99 -12.04 15.48
N GLY A 19 13.88 -11.90 14.77
CA GLY A 19 13.76 -12.19 13.35
C GLY A 19 13.75 -13.67 12.99
N LYS A 20 13.74 -14.60 13.97
CA LYS A 20 13.90 -16.02 13.70
C LYS A 20 12.59 -16.75 13.39
N GLN A 21 11.46 -16.20 13.80
CA GLN A 21 10.16 -16.85 13.67
C GLN A 21 9.13 -15.96 13.00
N VAL A 22 8.18 -16.59 12.31
CA VAL A 22 6.89 -15.98 11.96
C VAL A 22 5.83 -16.66 12.79
N VAL A 23 5.10 -15.87 13.59
CA VAL A 23 4.19 -16.37 14.62
C VAL A 23 2.80 -15.80 14.38
N SER A 24 1.76 -16.63 14.47
CA SER A 24 0.38 -16.18 14.43
C SER A 24 -0.17 -15.90 15.82
N TYR A 25 -1.03 -14.87 15.89
CA TYR A 25 -1.67 -14.40 17.11
C TYR A 25 -3.18 -14.19 16.86
N SER A 26 -3.98 -14.41 17.89
CA SER A 26 -5.40 -14.04 17.84
C SER A 26 -5.59 -12.54 18.09
N PHE A 27 -6.35 -11.86 17.25
CA PHE A 27 -6.77 -10.49 17.52
C PHE A 27 -7.54 -10.39 18.83
N LYS A 28 -8.48 -11.31 19.07
CA LYS A 28 -9.35 -11.31 20.25
C LYS A 28 -8.58 -11.43 21.56
N THR A 29 -7.63 -12.35 21.65
CA THR A 29 -6.93 -12.66 22.90
C THR A 29 -5.55 -12.02 23.02
N GLY A 30 -4.95 -11.62 21.91
CA GLY A 30 -3.55 -11.19 21.81
C GLY A 30 -2.56 -12.33 22.10
N LYS A 31 -3.02 -13.56 22.26
CA LYS A 31 -2.15 -14.71 22.54
C LYS A 31 -1.61 -15.30 21.27
N GLN A 32 -0.40 -15.86 21.36
CA GLN A 32 0.18 -16.69 20.33
C GLN A 32 -0.70 -17.91 20.07
N VAL A 33 -0.89 -18.26 18.79
CA VAL A 33 -1.66 -19.40 18.34
C VAL A 33 -0.75 -20.49 17.79
N ALA A 34 0.17 -20.13 16.87
CA ALA A 34 1.07 -21.08 16.24
C ALA A 34 2.37 -20.40 15.80
N VAL A 35 3.45 -21.16 15.75
CA VAL A 35 4.67 -20.81 15.01
C VAL A 35 4.48 -21.31 13.57
N LEU A 36 4.38 -20.36 12.64
CA LEU A 36 4.16 -20.66 11.22
C LEU A 36 5.47 -20.95 10.48
N PHE A 37 6.56 -20.32 10.91
CA PHE A 37 7.91 -20.52 10.39
C PHE A 37 8.92 -20.36 11.52
N ASP A 38 9.96 -21.16 11.48
CA ASP A 38 11.10 -21.08 12.40
C ASP A 38 12.39 -21.41 11.65
N VAL A 39 13.36 -20.51 11.70
CA VAL A 39 14.64 -20.62 10.97
C VAL A 39 15.39 -21.92 11.32
N GLU A 40 15.44 -22.26 12.62
CA GLU A 40 16.18 -23.43 13.11
C GLU A 40 15.44 -24.74 12.78
N ALA A 41 14.12 -24.78 13.07
CA ALA A 41 13.29 -25.96 12.79
C ALA A 41 13.18 -26.28 11.29
N ALA A 42 13.20 -25.26 10.44
CA ALA A 42 13.20 -25.41 8.98
C ALA A 42 14.61 -25.69 8.41
N LYS A 43 15.66 -25.63 9.23
CA LYS A 43 17.06 -25.64 8.77
C LYS A 43 17.29 -24.65 7.63
N ALA A 44 16.73 -23.45 7.80
CA ALA A 44 16.72 -22.43 6.76
C ALA A 44 18.15 -21.88 6.51
N PRO A 45 18.51 -21.60 5.25
CA PRO A 45 19.85 -21.09 4.91
C PRO A 45 19.95 -19.57 5.15
N MET A 46 19.38 -19.09 6.26
CA MET A 46 19.38 -17.69 6.68
C MET A 46 19.45 -17.57 8.19
N LYS A 47 19.95 -16.45 8.70
CA LYS A 47 20.02 -16.18 10.15
C LYS A 47 18.72 -15.60 10.69
N SER A 48 18.01 -14.83 9.87
CA SER A 48 16.76 -14.17 10.22
C SER A 48 15.91 -13.91 8.97
N VAL A 49 14.62 -13.70 9.19
CA VAL A 49 13.62 -13.33 8.20
C VAL A 49 13.37 -11.83 8.26
N GLU A 50 13.42 -11.16 7.13
CA GLU A 50 13.12 -9.74 7.01
C GLU A 50 11.66 -9.49 6.60
N GLY A 51 11.02 -10.47 5.97
CA GLY A 51 9.61 -10.42 5.64
C GLY A 51 9.07 -11.73 5.10
N TYR A 52 7.74 -11.79 4.94
CA TYR A 52 7.05 -12.99 4.46
C TYR A 52 5.78 -12.63 3.69
N VAL A 53 5.33 -13.59 2.86
CA VAL A 53 4.04 -13.53 2.14
C VAL A 53 3.38 -14.91 2.23
N MET A 54 2.21 -14.99 2.86
CA MET A 54 1.42 -16.23 2.91
C MET A 54 0.85 -16.57 1.53
N SER A 55 0.78 -17.86 1.20
CA SER A 55 -0.04 -18.29 0.06
C SER A 55 -1.52 -18.09 0.37
N PRO A 56 -2.38 -17.83 -0.64
CA PRO A 56 -3.83 -17.63 -0.44
C PRO A 56 -4.51 -18.80 0.29
N ASP A 57 -4.05 -20.04 0.08
CA ASP A 57 -4.58 -21.24 0.77
C ASP A 57 -4.01 -21.45 2.18
N GLY A 58 -3.10 -20.58 2.63
CA GLY A 58 -2.48 -20.63 3.96
C GLY A 58 -1.50 -21.80 4.20
N LYS A 59 -1.18 -22.60 3.17
CA LYS A 59 -0.35 -23.81 3.32
C LYS A 59 1.14 -23.58 3.13
N LYS A 60 1.48 -22.51 2.40
CA LYS A 60 2.86 -22.16 2.09
C LYS A 60 3.13 -20.69 2.45
N MET A 61 4.39 -20.35 2.47
CA MET A 61 4.87 -19.00 2.73
C MET A 61 6.07 -18.71 1.84
N LEU A 62 6.14 -17.49 1.30
CA LEU A 62 7.39 -16.91 0.86
C LEU A 62 8.02 -16.24 2.08
N VAL A 63 9.27 -16.51 2.35
CA VAL A 63 10.10 -15.79 3.30
C VAL A 63 11.27 -15.17 2.57
N PHE A 64 11.74 -14.00 3.00
CA PHE A 64 12.87 -13.36 2.36
C PHE A 64 13.86 -12.76 3.36
N THR A 65 15.09 -12.61 2.90
CA THR A 65 16.22 -12.06 3.62
C THR A 65 17.15 -11.29 2.67
N LYS A 66 18.19 -10.66 3.21
CA LYS A 66 19.19 -9.89 2.44
C LYS A 66 18.56 -8.82 1.55
N SER A 67 17.57 -8.13 2.07
CA SER A 67 16.91 -7.05 1.32
C SER A 67 17.85 -5.87 1.12
N LYS A 68 17.85 -5.33 -0.11
CA LYS A 68 18.59 -4.13 -0.51
C LYS A 68 17.59 -3.17 -1.15
N ALA A 69 17.41 -2.00 -0.55
CA ALA A 69 16.52 -0.97 -1.09
C ALA A 69 16.95 -0.57 -2.51
N VAL A 70 15.96 -0.34 -3.37
CA VAL A 70 16.16 0.22 -4.73
C VAL A 70 15.72 1.67 -4.74
N TYR A 71 14.44 1.92 -4.46
CA TYR A 71 13.84 3.25 -4.28
C TYR A 71 13.10 3.30 -2.94
N ARG A 72 12.14 4.20 -2.80
CA ARG A 72 11.37 4.41 -1.55
C ARG A 72 10.60 3.17 -1.10
N ARG A 73 10.02 2.40 -2.05
CA ARG A 73 9.11 1.27 -1.78
C ARG A 73 9.64 -0.06 -2.29
N SER A 74 10.56 -0.04 -3.23
CA SER A 74 11.11 -1.24 -3.86
C SER A 74 12.40 -1.70 -3.21
N PHE A 75 12.60 -3.00 -3.20
CA PHE A 75 13.82 -3.66 -2.76
C PHE A 75 14.04 -4.95 -3.54
N LYS A 76 15.29 -5.37 -3.61
CA LYS A 76 15.73 -6.70 -4.07
C LYS A 76 16.00 -7.57 -2.86
N ALA A 77 15.69 -8.87 -2.93
CA ALA A 77 15.95 -9.81 -1.82
C ALA A 77 16.17 -11.22 -2.33
N GLU A 78 16.63 -12.09 -1.45
CA GLU A 78 16.67 -13.54 -1.66
C GLU A 78 15.40 -14.14 -1.07
N TYR A 79 14.57 -14.77 -1.91
CA TYR A 79 13.30 -15.36 -1.52
C TYR A 79 13.36 -16.87 -1.45
N PHE A 80 12.59 -17.43 -0.53
CA PHE A 80 12.43 -18.86 -0.30
C PHE A 80 10.98 -19.27 -0.22
N ILE A 81 10.66 -20.46 -0.73
CA ILE A 81 9.35 -21.10 -0.63
C ILE A 81 9.39 -22.05 0.57
N TYR A 82 8.52 -21.86 1.53
CA TYR A 82 8.38 -22.71 2.70
C TYR A 82 7.02 -23.42 2.72
N ASP A 83 7.02 -24.73 2.92
CA ASP A 83 5.83 -25.56 3.15
C ASP A 83 5.62 -25.70 4.66
N ILE A 84 4.51 -25.17 5.17
CA ILE A 84 4.25 -25.05 6.61
C ILE A 84 4.05 -26.43 7.25
N ALA A 85 3.31 -27.33 6.58
CA ALA A 85 3.04 -28.65 7.12
C ALA A 85 4.24 -29.59 7.09
N ARG A 86 5.01 -29.54 5.98
CA ARG A 86 6.20 -30.38 5.78
C ARG A 86 7.46 -29.83 6.42
N LYS A 87 7.43 -28.54 6.81
CA LYS A 87 8.61 -27.80 7.34
C LYS A 87 9.79 -27.82 6.40
N THR A 88 9.56 -27.82 5.09
CA THR A 88 10.60 -27.81 4.07
C THR A 88 10.73 -26.44 3.44
N ILE A 89 11.97 -26.03 3.19
CA ILE A 89 12.31 -24.74 2.58
C ILE A 89 13.18 -24.93 1.36
N LYS A 90 12.98 -24.12 0.32
CA LYS A 90 13.84 -24.08 -0.87
C LYS A 90 13.89 -22.66 -1.45
N LYS A 91 14.95 -22.35 -2.17
CA LYS A 91 15.06 -21.09 -2.89
C LYS A 91 13.90 -20.91 -3.89
N LEU A 92 13.45 -19.65 -4.05
CA LEU A 92 12.51 -19.28 -5.09
C LEU A 92 13.19 -19.32 -6.48
N SER A 93 14.35 -18.68 -6.56
CA SER A 93 15.19 -18.57 -7.78
C SER A 93 16.64 -18.38 -7.37
N GLU A 94 17.58 -18.57 -8.30
CA GLU A 94 18.98 -18.26 -8.07
C GLU A 94 19.24 -16.75 -8.03
N GLY A 95 20.24 -16.35 -7.24
CA GLY A 95 20.62 -14.95 -7.00
C GLY A 95 19.89 -14.32 -5.81
N GLU A 96 20.21 -13.05 -5.51
CA GLU A 96 19.69 -12.27 -4.37
C GLU A 96 18.94 -11.02 -4.87
N ASN A 97 18.44 -11.04 -6.11
CA ASN A 97 17.92 -9.87 -6.80
C ASN A 97 16.44 -9.99 -7.22
N GLN A 98 15.68 -10.89 -6.55
CA GLN A 98 14.26 -11.02 -6.81
C GLN A 98 13.50 -9.83 -6.19
N GLN A 99 12.45 -9.38 -6.88
CA GLN A 99 11.55 -8.33 -6.44
C GLN A 99 10.09 -8.78 -6.54
N VAL A 100 9.25 -8.29 -5.66
CA VAL A 100 7.78 -8.36 -5.66
C VAL A 100 7.21 -9.77 -5.83
N ALA A 101 7.88 -10.79 -5.30
CA ALA A 101 7.42 -12.17 -5.40
C ALA A 101 5.99 -12.33 -4.86
N THR A 102 5.08 -12.81 -5.71
CA THR A 102 3.63 -12.79 -5.48
C THR A 102 2.99 -14.12 -5.89
N TRP A 103 2.26 -14.74 -4.97
CA TRP A 103 1.48 -15.94 -5.23
C TRP A 103 0.35 -15.68 -6.24
N SER A 104 0.08 -16.67 -7.10
CA SER A 104 -1.18 -16.73 -7.83
C SER A 104 -2.35 -16.99 -6.88
N PRO A 105 -3.58 -16.54 -7.19
CA PRO A 105 -4.74 -16.75 -6.32
C PRO A 105 -5.04 -18.22 -6.00
N ASP A 106 -4.69 -19.14 -6.90
CA ASP A 106 -4.83 -20.58 -6.71
C ASP A 106 -3.68 -21.23 -5.90
N SER A 107 -2.69 -20.43 -5.45
CA SER A 107 -1.52 -20.87 -4.68
C SER A 107 -0.57 -21.84 -5.39
N ARG A 108 -0.67 -21.96 -6.72
CA ARG A 108 0.14 -22.91 -7.52
C ARG A 108 1.39 -22.29 -8.08
N HIS A 109 1.35 -21.00 -8.41
CA HIS A 109 2.45 -20.28 -9.06
C HIS A 109 2.88 -19.07 -8.26
N ILE A 110 4.10 -18.62 -8.53
CA ILE A 110 4.67 -17.39 -7.99
C ILE A 110 5.24 -16.61 -9.15
N ALA A 111 4.79 -15.35 -9.32
CA ALA A 111 5.41 -14.41 -10.22
C ALA A 111 6.36 -13.50 -9.46
N PHE A 112 7.48 -13.17 -10.06
CA PHE A 112 8.47 -12.25 -9.50
C PHE A 112 9.26 -11.56 -10.62
N VAL A 113 9.97 -10.50 -10.27
CA VAL A 113 10.83 -9.80 -11.22
C VAL A 113 12.30 -10.00 -10.83
N LYS A 114 13.14 -10.23 -11.81
CA LYS A 114 14.59 -10.33 -11.71
C LYS A 114 15.20 -9.65 -12.94
N ASP A 115 16.11 -8.71 -12.72
CA ASP A 115 16.79 -7.95 -13.78
C ASP A 115 15.81 -7.35 -14.81
N ASN A 116 14.77 -6.66 -14.30
CA ASN A 116 13.70 -6.02 -15.07
C ASN A 116 12.84 -6.97 -15.93
N ASN A 117 12.95 -8.28 -15.71
CA ASN A 117 12.16 -9.29 -16.41
C ASN A 117 11.27 -10.07 -15.45
N ILE A 118 10.08 -10.44 -15.94
CA ILE A 118 9.12 -11.26 -15.21
C ILE A 118 9.49 -12.75 -15.36
N PHE A 119 9.45 -13.43 -14.23
CA PHE A 119 9.58 -14.87 -14.11
C PHE A 119 8.36 -15.44 -13.39
N VAL A 120 8.01 -16.68 -13.74
CA VAL A 120 6.96 -17.45 -13.06
C VAL A 120 7.49 -18.82 -12.73
N THR A 121 7.18 -19.30 -11.52
CA THR A 121 7.56 -20.67 -11.09
C THR A 121 6.40 -21.36 -10.36
N ASP A 122 6.31 -22.69 -10.49
CA ASP A 122 5.51 -23.58 -9.65
C ASP A 122 6.32 -24.12 -8.46
N GLY A 123 7.56 -23.61 -8.33
CA GLY A 123 8.55 -24.05 -7.37
C GLY A 123 9.34 -25.29 -7.81
N LYS A 124 9.10 -25.83 -9.02
CA LYS A 124 9.92 -26.89 -9.63
C LYS A 124 10.54 -26.40 -10.93
N LYS A 125 9.77 -25.73 -11.75
CA LYS A 125 10.18 -25.16 -13.03
C LYS A 125 10.05 -23.65 -12.98
N GLU A 126 11.10 -22.94 -13.38
CA GLU A 126 11.09 -21.50 -13.60
C GLU A 126 10.94 -21.21 -15.09
N VAL A 127 10.08 -20.26 -15.42
CA VAL A 127 9.84 -19.78 -16.79
C VAL A 127 10.11 -18.29 -16.82
N GLN A 128 11.02 -17.85 -17.67
CA GLN A 128 11.22 -16.44 -17.98
C GLN A 128 10.15 -15.99 -18.98
N VAL A 129 9.24 -15.10 -18.54
CA VAL A 129 8.12 -14.60 -19.32
C VAL A 129 8.55 -13.49 -20.28
N THR A 130 9.34 -12.53 -19.80
CA THR A 130 9.87 -11.42 -20.60
C THR A 130 11.40 -11.52 -20.73
N LYS A 131 11.96 -10.98 -21.84
CA LYS A 131 13.39 -11.13 -22.16
C LYS A 131 14.04 -9.81 -22.58
N ASP A 132 13.27 -8.74 -22.66
CA ASP A 132 13.71 -7.43 -23.13
C ASP A 132 14.02 -6.45 -21.98
N GLY A 133 13.86 -6.90 -20.74
CA GLY A 133 14.19 -6.10 -19.56
C GLY A 133 15.68 -5.77 -19.47
N LYS A 134 16.00 -4.48 -19.30
CA LYS A 134 17.37 -3.97 -19.20
C LYS A 134 17.38 -2.67 -18.40
N PHE A 135 18.34 -2.52 -17.50
CA PHE A 135 18.48 -1.35 -16.65
C PHE A 135 18.62 -0.06 -17.48
N ASN A 136 17.88 0.97 -17.13
CA ASN A 136 17.79 2.25 -17.84
C ASN A 136 17.25 2.15 -19.28
N GLU A 137 16.59 1.07 -19.66
CA GLU A 137 15.99 0.89 -20.98
C GLU A 137 14.56 0.37 -20.88
N VAL A 138 14.37 -0.89 -20.43
CA VAL A 138 13.06 -1.54 -20.38
C VAL A 138 12.84 -2.21 -19.04
N ILE A 139 11.65 -2.00 -18.50
CA ILE A 139 11.23 -2.59 -17.21
C ILE A 139 9.91 -3.32 -17.41
N ASN A 140 9.82 -4.57 -16.92
CA ASN A 140 8.60 -5.36 -16.96
C ASN A 140 8.15 -5.72 -15.55
N GLY A 141 6.90 -5.43 -15.21
CA GLY A 141 6.23 -5.91 -13.99
C GLY A 141 6.60 -5.21 -12.68
N ILE A 142 7.52 -4.26 -12.71
CA ILE A 142 7.79 -3.28 -11.66
C ILE A 142 7.77 -1.88 -12.27
N PRO A 143 7.45 -0.82 -11.51
CA PRO A 143 7.42 0.53 -12.04
C PRO A 143 8.84 1.08 -12.28
N ASP A 144 8.93 2.11 -13.11
CA ASP A 144 10.05 3.03 -13.14
C ASP A 144 10.05 3.94 -11.90
N TRP A 145 11.05 4.81 -11.78
CA TRP A 145 11.15 5.70 -10.62
C TRP A 145 9.95 6.64 -10.46
N VAL A 146 9.44 7.22 -11.56
CA VAL A 146 8.30 8.16 -11.54
C VAL A 146 7.04 7.46 -11.01
N TYR A 147 6.73 6.29 -11.53
CA TYR A 147 5.54 5.56 -11.12
C TYR A 147 5.64 5.04 -9.67
N GLU A 148 6.84 4.66 -9.22
CA GLU A 148 7.02 4.26 -7.82
C GLU A 148 6.86 5.46 -6.87
N GLU A 149 7.43 6.61 -7.21
CA GLU A 149 7.40 7.80 -6.36
C GLU A 149 6.03 8.49 -6.39
N GLU A 150 5.48 8.74 -7.59
CA GLU A 150 4.32 9.59 -7.80
C GLU A 150 2.98 8.81 -7.75
N PHE A 151 2.97 7.54 -8.14
CA PHE A 151 1.78 6.70 -8.04
C PHE A 151 1.84 5.67 -6.90
N ALA A 152 2.86 5.72 -6.05
CA ALA A 152 2.95 5.01 -4.78
C ALA A 152 2.80 3.48 -4.86
N PHE A 153 3.40 2.80 -5.86
CA PHE A 153 3.40 1.34 -5.94
C PHE A 153 4.75 0.78 -6.42
N ASN A 154 5.00 -0.49 -6.12
CA ASN A 154 6.24 -1.19 -6.50
C ASN A 154 6.02 -2.47 -7.30
N ARG A 155 4.76 -2.83 -7.60
CA ARG A 155 4.40 -4.01 -8.39
C ARG A 155 3.46 -3.63 -9.52
N ALA A 156 3.92 -3.81 -10.75
CA ALA A 156 3.22 -3.45 -11.97
C ALA A 156 2.66 -4.68 -12.72
N PHE A 157 2.26 -5.73 -12.00
CA PHE A 157 1.59 -6.89 -12.55
C PHE A 157 0.45 -7.39 -11.65
N ALA A 158 -0.50 -8.11 -12.23
CA ALA A 158 -1.60 -8.75 -11.53
C ALA A 158 -1.91 -10.12 -12.14
N TRP A 159 -2.16 -11.10 -11.28
CA TRP A 159 -2.77 -12.37 -11.69
C TRP A 159 -4.26 -12.17 -12.00
N ASN A 160 -4.81 -12.93 -12.95
CA ASN A 160 -6.26 -13.08 -13.03
C ASN A 160 -6.79 -13.96 -11.88
N ALA A 161 -8.11 -14.06 -11.72
CA ALA A 161 -8.74 -14.67 -10.54
C ALA A 161 -8.33 -16.12 -10.25
N ASP A 162 -8.07 -16.92 -11.28
CA ASP A 162 -7.74 -18.34 -11.17
C ASP A 162 -6.25 -18.66 -11.37
N GLY A 163 -5.40 -17.63 -11.53
CA GLY A 163 -3.96 -17.82 -11.69
C GLY A 163 -3.54 -18.39 -13.06
N THR A 164 -4.44 -18.39 -14.06
CA THR A 164 -4.16 -18.90 -15.40
C THR A 164 -3.58 -17.86 -16.35
N SER A 165 -3.58 -16.58 -15.97
CA SER A 165 -2.96 -15.48 -16.71
C SER A 165 -2.33 -14.46 -15.79
N LEU A 166 -1.25 -13.83 -16.27
CA LEU A 166 -0.56 -12.72 -15.63
C LEU A 166 -0.57 -11.51 -16.56
N GLY A 167 -1.20 -10.40 -16.13
CA GLY A 167 -1.13 -9.11 -16.83
C GLY A 167 -0.07 -8.23 -16.24
N TRP A 168 0.62 -7.40 -17.05
CA TRP A 168 1.63 -6.47 -16.54
C TRP A 168 1.74 -5.19 -17.37
N ILE A 169 2.32 -4.17 -16.75
CA ILE A 169 2.73 -2.92 -17.38
C ILE A 169 4.21 -3.04 -17.75
N ARG A 170 4.53 -2.72 -19.00
CA ARG A 170 5.88 -2.59 -19.54
C ARG A 170 6.21 -1.10 -19.67
N PHE A 171 7.35 -0.72 -19.20
CA PHE A 171 7.89 0.65 -19.27
C PHE A 171 9.09 0.66 -20.20
N ASP A 172 9.09 1.54 -21.20
CA ASP A 172 10.24 1.82 -22.05
C ASP A 172 10.76 3.21 -21.67
N GLU A 173 11.82 3.22 -20.88
CA GLU A 173 12.50 4.44 -20.40
C GLU A 173 13.76 4.78 -21.20
N SER A 174 14.00 4.12 -22.34
CA SER A 174 15.24 4.26 -23.12
C SER A 174 15.52 5.71 -23.52
N HIS A 175 14.46 6.45 -23.89
CA HIS A 175 14.51 7.86 -24.29
C HIS A 175 14.45 8.85 -23.13
N VAL A 176 14.12 8.40 -21.91
CA VAL A 176 14.05 9.24 -20.72
C VAL A 176 15.45 9.72 -20.33
N LYS A 177 15.57 10.97 -19.90
CA LYS A 177 16.85 11.53 -19.50
C LYS A 177 17.36 10.92 -18.20
N THR A 178 18.66 10.69 -18.16
CA THR A 178 19.36 10.20 -16.97
C THR A 178 19.73 11.36 -16.06
N TYR A 179 19.62 11.14 -14.77
CA TYR A 179 20.12 12.02 -13.73
C TYR A 179 21.12 11.27 -12.85
N SER A 180 22.25 11.93 -12.56
CA SER A 180 23.32 11.36 -11.74
C SER A 180 23.32 11.99 -10.36
N LEU A 181 23.28 11.17 -9.34
CA LEU A 181 23.40 11.56 -7.93
C LEU A 181 24.80 11.21 -7.43
N GLN A 182 25.47 12.16 -6.79
CA GLN A 182 26.66 11.85 -6.00
C GLN A 182 26.23 11.19 -4.68
N LEU A 183 26.85 10.08 -4.36
CA LEU A 183 26.63 9.34 -3.12
C LEU A 183 27.85 9.47 -2.23
N PHE A 184 27.61 9.87 -0.99
CA PHE A 184 28.62 10.00 0.03
C PHE A 184 28.36 9.02 1.17
N GLU A 185 29.41 8.53 1.80
CA GLU A 185 29.29 7.80 3.04
C GLU A 185 28.81 8.75 4.14
N GLY A 186 27.80 8.33 4.90
CA GLY A 186 27.31 9.03 6.09
C GLY A 186 27.62 8.24 7.37
N ALA A 187 27.06 8.65 8.50
CA ALA A 187 27.21 7.97 9.78
C ALA A 187 26.73 6.50 9.77
N LYS A 188 25.90 6.15 8.81
CA LYS A 188 25.44 4.76 8.55
C LYS A 188 25.42 4.51 7.04
N PRO A 189 26.56 4.26 6.42
CA PRO A 189 26.65 4.09 4.98
C PRO A 189 25.84 2.86 4.54
N THR A 190 25.02 3.04 3.50
CA THR A 190 24.28 1.95 2.88
C THR A 190 25.06 1.28 1.75
N ARG A 191 26.16 1.90 1.31
CA ARG A 191 27.03 1.45 0.21
C ARG A 191 28.48 1.65 0.60
N SER A 192 29.13 0.59 1.01
CA SER A 192 30.54 0.56 1.46
C SER A 192 31.54 0.92 0.36
N GLU A 193 31.13 0.74 -0.91
CA GLU A 193 31.95 1.11 -2.07
C GLU A 193 32.23 2.62 -2.21
N PHE A 194 31.53 3.46 -1.45
CA PHE A 194 31.69 4.92 -1.47
C PHE A 194 32.34 5.47 -0.19
N HIS A 195 33.09 4.62 0.51
CA HIS A 195 33.72 4.98 1.77
C HIS A 195 34.78 6.07 1.60
N ASP A 196 35.70 5.92 0.65
CA ASP A 196 36.86 6.79 0.50
C ASP A 196 36.63 7.91 -0.53
N TYR A 197 35.81 7.64 -1.54
CA TYR A 197 35.49 8.59 -2.61
C TYR A 197 33.97 8.65 -2.83
N PRO A 198 33.42 9.83 -3.23
CA PRO A 198 32.02 9.89 -3.61
C PRO A 198 31.77 8.99 -4.80
N GLY A 199 30.69 8.22 -4.73
CA GLY A 199 30.19 7.42 -5.84
C GLY A 199 29.20 8.18 -6.67
N GLU A 200 28.87 7.64 -7.84
CA GLU A 200 27.81 8.15 -8.71
C GLU A 200 26.77 7.07 -8.94
N TYR A 201 25.51 7.45 -8.78
CA TYR A 201 24.37 6.58 -9.11
C TYR A 201 23.49 7.28 -10.14
N SER A 202 23.47 6.72 -11.35
CA SER A 202 22.75 7.26 -12.48
C SER A 202 21.54 6.41 -12.81
N TYR A 203 20.36 7.03 -12.89
CA TYR A 203 19.13 6.37 -13.27
C TYR A 203 18.20 7.33 -14.03
N LYS A 204 17.16 6.80 -14.65
CA LYS A 204 16.19 7.59 -15.39
C LYS A 204 15.35 8.42 -14.44
N TYR A 205 15.45 9.74 -14.60
CA TYR A 205 14.80 10.70 -13.72
C TYR A 205 14.31 11.89 -14.54
N PRO A 206 13.08 11.85 -15.05
CA PRO A 206 12.54 12.97 -15.80
C PRO A 206 12.21 14.10 -14.81
N LYS A 207 12.69 15.30 -15.11
CA LYS A 207 12.28 16.52 -14.40
C LYS A 207 10.91 16.97 -14.90
N ALA A 208 10.26 17.88 -14.16
CA ALA A 208 8.99 18.46 -14.57
C ALA A 208 9.02 18.96 -16.02
N GLY A 209 8.01 18.60 -16.80
CA GLY A 209 7.91 18.94 -18.23
C GLY A 209 8.75 18.08 -19.19
N GLN A 210 9.53 17.10 -18.69
CA GLN A 210 10.26 16.15 -19.54
C GLN A 210 9.40 14.92 -19.88
N ASP A 211 9.85 14.16 -20.89
CA ASP A 211 9.20 12.93 -21.30
C ASP A 211 9.28 11.84 -20.21
N ASN A 212 8.18 11.16 -19.96
CA ASN A 212 8.11 9.95 -19.15
C ASN A 212 8.34 8.71 -20.00
N SER A 213 8.48 7.55 -19.34
CA SER A 213 8.49 6.23 -20.00
C SER A 213 7.29 6.04 -20.90
N LYS A 214 7.48 5.44 -22.07
CA LYS A 214 6.38 4.93 -22.89
C LYS A 214 5.89 3.63 -22.30
N VAL A 215 4.58 3.57 -22.05
CA VAL A 215 3.96 2.44 -21.36
C VAL A 215 3.11 1.58 -22.29
N SER A 216 3.11 0.29 -22.05
CA SER A 216 2.26 -0.66 -22.74
C SER A 216 1.82 -1.78 -21.80
N LEU A 217 0.72 -2.44 -22.17
CA LEU A 217 0.13 -3.50 -21.35
C LEU A 217 0.22 -4.83 -22.07
N TRP A 218 0.53 -5.87 -21.33
CA TRP A 218 0.71 -7.22 -21.84
C TRP A 218 0.10 -8.25 -20.90
N SER A 219 -0.19 -9.42 -21.41
CA SER A 219 -0.56 -10.59 -20.63
C SER A 219 0.19 -11.84 -21.09
N TYR A 220 0.33 -12.78 -20.17
CA TYR A 220 0.91 -14.10 -20.40
C TYR A 220 -0.11 -15.17 -20.03
N ASP A 221 -0.42 -16.05 -20.97
CA ASP A 221 -1.28 -17.20 -20.76
C ASP A 221 -0.44 -18.38 -20.27
N MET A 222 -0.69 -18.81 -19.02
CA MET A 222 0.04 -19.90 -18.37
C MET A 222 -0.11 -21.25 -19.06
N LYS A 223 -1.23 -21.48 -19.78
CA LYS A 223 -1.51 -22.74 -20.47
C LYS A 223 -0.76 -22.84 -21.80
N THR A 224 -0.77 -21.76 -22.57
CA THR A 224 -0.18 -21.74 -23.92
C THR A 224 1.27 -21.26 -23.94
N GLY A 225 1.72 -20.57 -22.88
CA GLY A 225 3.04 -19.94 -22.82
C GLY A 225 3.19 -18.74 -23.76
N LYS A 226 2.09 -18.15 -24.24
CA LYS A 226 2.10 -17.02 -25.17
C LYS A 226 1.83 -15.70 -24.46
N THR A 227 2.45 -14.64 -24.96
CA THR A 227 2.18 -13.26 -24.59
C THR A 227 1.25 -12.60 -25.59
N LEU A 228 0.43 -11.66 -25.10
CA LEU A 228 -0.53 -10.88 -25.88
C LEU A 228 -0.49 -9.43 -25.41
N ALA A 229 -0.50 -8.48 -26.35
CA ALA A 229 -0.70 -7.07 -26.03
C ALA A 229 -2.17 -6.83 -25.63
N LEU A 230 -2.38 -6.03 -24.58
CA LEU A 230 -3.71 -5.63 -24.11
C LEU A 230 -4.06 -4.26 -24.72
N ASP A 231 -5.19 -4.20 -25.40
CA ASP A 231 -5.69 -3.00 -26.07
C ASP A 231 -6.51 -2.14 -25.08
N VAL A 232 -5.82 -1.29 -24.34
CA VAL A 232 -6.42 -0.32 -23.41
C VAL A 232 -6.05 1.08 -23.87
N PRO A 233 -7.02 1.91 -24.26
CA PRO A 233 -6.75 3.27 -24.70
C PRO A 233 -6.11 4.12 -23.60
N VAL A 234 -5.00 4.78 -23.94
CA VAL A 234 -4.31 5.77 -23.13
C VAL A 234 -3.72 6.83 -24.06
N ASP A 235 -3.61 8.08 -23.58
CA ASP A 235 -2.95 9.14 -24.32
C ASP A 235 -1.47 8.81 -24.57
N ALA A 236 -0.86 9.37 -25.60
CA ALA A 236 0.52 9.05 -25.98
C ALA A 236 1.55 9.36 -24.88
N ASP A 237 1.25 10.32 -24.00
CA ASP A 237 2.01 10.73 -22.82
C ASP A 237 1.27 10.45 -21.50
N GLY A 238 0.19 9.66 -21.55
CA GLY A 238 -0.62 9.25 -20.41
C GLY A 238 0.01 8.09 -19.62
N TYR A 239 -0.71 7.65 -18.60
CA TYR A 239 -0.22 6.69 -17.61
C TYR A 239 -1.11 5.47 -17.47
N TYR A 240 -0.51 4.32 -17.07
CA TYR A 240 -1.19 3.16 -16.49
C TYR A 240 -0.85 3.06 -14.99
N PRO A 241 -1.47 3.85 -14.11
CA PRO A 241 -1.07 3.92 -12.71
C PRO A 241 -1.41 2.69 -11.88
N ARG A 242 -2.28 1.78 -12.38
CA ARG A 242 -2.63 0.53 -11.66
C ARG A 242 -3.10 -0.55 -12.62
N ILE A 243 -2.79 -1.80 -12.22
CA ILE A 243 -3.41 -3.02 -12.72
C ILE A 243 -3.85 -3.87 -11.52
N LYS A 244 -5.11 -4.34 -11.49
CA LYS A 244 -5.68 -5.08 -10.36
C LYS A 244 -6.41 -6.34 -10.81
N THR A 245 -6.32 -7.39 -9.98
CA THR A 245 -7.11 -8.62 -10.11
C THR A 245 -8.59 -8.34 -9.87
N THR A 246 -9.46 -9.02 -10.61
CA THR A 246 -10.91 -9.07 -10.37
C THR A 246 -11.33 -10.46 -9.94
N PRO A 247 -12.57 -10.68 -9.48
CA PRO A 247 -13.09 -12.03 -9.22
C PRO A 247 -13.41 -12.83 -10.48
N ASP A 248 -13.43 -12.21 -11.66
CA ASP A 248 -13.64 -12.87 -12.96
C ASP A 248 -12.30 -13.22 -13.60
N ALA A 249 -12.08 -14.50 -13.87
CA ALA A 249 -10.87 -15.00 -14.52
C ALA A 249 -10.61 -14.39 -15.92
N ASN A 250 -11.66 -13.91 -16.57
CA ASN A 250 -11.57 -13.25 -17.88
C ASN A 250 -11.42 -11.73 -17.78
N SER A 251 -11.15 -11.18 -16.60
CA SER A 251 -11.07 -9.74 -16.42
C SER A 251 -9.94 -9.32 -15.48
N LEU A 252 -9.19 -8.30 -15.87
CA LEU A 252 -8.36 -7.47 -15.02
C LEU A 252 -8.91 -6.05 -15.05
N ILE A 253 -8.69 -5.28 -14.00
CA ILE A 253 -8.96 -3.83 -14.01
C ILE A 253 -7.64 -3.10 -14.27
N VAL A 254 -7.65 -2.24 -15.29
CA VAL A 254 -6.55 -1.32 -15.60
C VAL A 254 -7.03 0.10 -15.42
N TYR A 255 -6.23 0.92 -14.76
CA TYR A 255 -6.45 2.35 -14.61
C TYR A 255 -5.63 3.06 -15.68
N THR A 256 -6.22 4.08 -16.30
CA THR A 256 -5.51 5.03 -17.15
C THR A 256 -5.65 6.43 -16.55
N MET A 257 -4.68 7.28 -16.82
CA MET A 257 -4.65 8.66 -16.40
C MET A 257 -4.03 9.49 -17.51
N ASN A 258 -4.60 10.64 -17.84
CA ASN A 258 -3.98 11.58 -18.76
C ASN A 258 -2.79 12.31 -18.12
N ARG A 259 -1.99 13.00 -18.92
CA ARG A 259 -0.78 13.72 -18.44
C ARG A 259 -1.11 14.83 -17.43
N HIS A 260 -2.23 15.51 -17.58
CA HIS A 260 -2.69 16.55 -16.65
C HIS A 260 -3.24 15.99 -15.35
N GLN A 261 -3.45 14.68 -15.26
CA GLN A 261 -3.95 13.97 -14.07
C GLN A 261 -5.33 14.46 -13.61
N ASP A 262 -6.17 14.88 -14.53
CA ASP A 262 -7.53 15.33 -14.28
C ASP A 262 -8.61 14.44 -14.91
N ASP A 263 -8.21 13.41 -15.70
CA ASP A 263 -9.09 12.41 -16.29
C ASP A 263 -8.52 11.00 -16.05
N MET A 264 -9.16 10.26 -15.15
CA MET A 264 -8.85 8.87 -14.82
C MET A 264 -9.96 7.95 -15.33
N ARG A 265 -9.59 6.83 -15.96
CA ARG A 265 -10.54 5.82 -16.43
C ARG A 265 -10.15 4.45 -15.95
N LEU A 266 -11.17 3.63 -15.66
CA LEU A 266 -11.01 2.23 -15.31
C LEU A 266 -11.54 1.39 -16.48
N TYR A 267 -10.73 0.44 -16.90
CA TYR A 267 -11.07 -0.52 -17.95
C TYR A 267 -11.11 -1.93 -17.40
N SER A 268 -12.16 -2.68 -17.74
CA SER A 268 -12.17 -4.15 -17.65
C SER A 268 -11.50 -4.70 -18.90
N VAL A 269 -10.46 -5.52 -18.73
CA VAL A 269 -9.61 -6.03 -19.82
C VAL A 269 -9.59 -7.54 -19.77
N ASN A 270 -9.89 -8.19 -20.90
CA ASN A 270 -9.77 -9.64 -21.00
C ASN A 270 -8.31 -10.04 -21.27
N PRO A 271 -7.64 -10.76 -20.34
CA PRO A 271 -6.22 -11.08 -20.48
C PRO A 271 -5.91 -12.12 -21.57
N PHE A 272 -6.92 -12.80 -22.14
CA PHE A 272 -6.76 -13.81 -23.18
C PHE A 272 -7.07 -13.31 -24.60
N THR A 273 -7.84 -12.21 -24.72
CA THR A 273 -8.19 -11.62 -26.01
C THR A 273 -7.61 -10.24 -26.24
N GLY A 274 -7.09 -9.61 -25.18
CA GLY A 274 -6.58 -8.23 -25.18
C GLY A 274 -7.67 -7.16 -25.23
N LYS A 275 -8.93 -7.52 -25.43
CA LYS A 275 -10.03 -6.54 -25.56
C LYS A 275 -10.37 -5.89 -24.24
N SER A 276 -10.61 -4.58 -24.29
CA SER A 276 -10.97 -3.79 -23.11
C SER A 276 -12.32 -3.09 -23.28
N LYS A 277 -12.90 -2.75 -22.13
CA LYS A 277 -14.13 -1.94 -22.05
C LYS A 277 -13.98 -0.95 -20.90
N GLN A 278 -14.17 0.34 -21.17
CA GLN A 278 -14.26 1.36 -20.12
C GLN A 278 -15.49 1.10 -19.24
N ILE A 279 -15.29 1.14 -17.93
CA ILE A 279 -16.34 0.91 -16.94
C ILE A 279 -16.59 2.12 -16.04
N ILE A 280 -15.55 2.87 -15.66
CA ILE A 280 -15.66 4.07 -14.83
C ILE A 280 -14.81 5.18 -15.46
N GLN A 281 -15.27 6.41 -15.34
CA GLN A 281 -14.49 7.62 -15.62
C GLN A 281 -14.65 8.58 -14.44
N GLU A 282 -13.54 9.16 -14.03
CA GLU A 282 -13.46 10.22 -13.05
C GLU A 282 -12.74 11.38 -13.71
N SER A 283 -13.42 12.52 -13.80
CA SER A 283 -12.83 13.76 -14.31
C SER A 283 -13.07 14.87 -13.31
N VAL A 284 -12.04 15.62 -13.00
CA VAL A 284 -12.08 16.72 -12.04
C VAL A 284 -11.45 17.97 -12.66
N PRO A 285 -11.84 19.18 -12.23
CA PRO A 285 -11.35 20.42 -12.85
C PRO A 285 -9.92 20.80 -12.46
N LYS A 286 -9.28 20.02 -11.58
CA LYS A 286 -7.94 20.30 -11.09
C LYS A 286 -7.04 19.06 -11.23
N PHE A 287 -7.06 18.17 -10.26
CA PHE A 287 -6.07 17.14 -10.11
C PHE A 287 -6.64 15.96 -9.31
N ILE A 288 -6.47 14.74 -9.81
CA ILE A 288 -6.86 13.50 -9.13
C ILE A 288 -5.67 13.03 -8.31
N LYS A 289 -5.84 12.96 -7.00
CA LYS A 289 -4.80 12.52 -6.08
C LYS A 289 -4.48 11.03 -6.25
N GLU A 290 -3.23 10.65 -6.01
CA GLU A 290 -2.80 9.24 -6.10
C GLU A 290 -3.52 8.33 -5.11
N GLU A 291 -3.94 8.86 -3.95
CA GLU A 291 -4.70 8.11 -2.94
C GLU A 291 -6.03 7.55 -3.48
N VAL A 292 -6.61 8.18 -4.49
CA VAL A 292 -7.82 7.67 -5.16
C VAL A 292 -7.57 6.29 -5.76
N MET A 293 -6.43 6.10 -6.41
CA MET A 293 -6.05 4.84 -7.04
C MET A 293 -5.48 3.84 -6.02
N GLU A 294 -4.66 4.33 -5.08
CA GLU A 294 -4.05 3.51 -4.04
C GLU A 294 -5.11 2.87 -3.16
N ASN A 295 -6.06 3.66 -2.68
CA ASN A 295 -7.08 3.24 -1.74
C ASN A 295 -8.34 2.64 -2.39
N SER A 296 -8.43 2.59 -3.71
CA SER A 296 -9.56 1.94 -4.39
C SER A 296 -9.54 0.42 -4.16
N ILE A 297 -10.70 -0.17 -3.92
CA ILE A 297 -10.85 -1.60 -3.69
C ILE A 297 -11.66 -2.22 -4.83
N VAL A 298 -11.07 -3.23 -5.49
CA VAL A 298 -11.78 -4.11 -6.41
C VAL A 298 -12.17 -5.37 -5.61
N GLY A 299 -13.42 -5.41 -5.18
CA GLY A 299 -13.95 -6.52 -4.40
C GLY A 299 -14.57 -7.61 -5.27
N LYS A 300 -15.28 -8.56 -4.64
CA LYS A 300 -15.93 -9.67 -5.34
C LYS A 300 -17.16 -9.25 -6.15
N LYS A 301 -17.88 -8.23 -5.69
CA LYS A 301 -19.14 -7.76 -6.30
C LYS A 301 -19.13 -6.28 -6.64
N ASN A 302 -18.24 -5.52 -6.03
CA ASN A 302 -18.26 -4.07 -6.08
C ASN A 302 -16.86 -3.50 -6.23
N ILE A 303 -16.79 -2.30 -6.80
CA ILE A 303 -15.61 -1.45 -6.79
C ILE A 303 -15.90 -0.28 -5.83
N LEU A 304 -15.05 -0.09 -4.84
CA LEU A 304 -15.06 1.07 -3.96
C LEU A 304 -14.01 2.06 -4.44
N LEU A 305 -14.43 3.26 -4.83
CA LEU A 305 -13.57 4.31 -5.35
C LEU A 305 -13.67 5.55 -4.45
N PRO A 306 -12.57 6.03 -3.86
CA PRO A 306 -12.51 7.36 -3.28
C PRO A 306 -12.59 8.43 -4.37
N SER A 307 -13.19 9.57 -4.07
CA SER A 307 -13.21 10.71 -4.99
C SER A 307 -13.56 12.00 -4.23
N ASP A 308 -12.97 13.11 -4.62
CA ASP A 308 -13.24 14.45 -4.09
C ASP A 308 -14.13 15.30 -5.02
N ARG A 309 -14.89 14.62 -5.89
CA ARG A 309 -15.78 15.24 -6.91
C ARG A 309 -16.83 16.21 -6.35
N ASP A 310 -17.20 16.08 -5.09
CA ASP A 310 -18.16 16.94 -4.39
C ASP A 310 -17.51 17.96 -3.43
N GLY A 311 -16.16 18.10 -3.50
CA GLY A 311 -15.37 19.08 -2.75
C GLY A 311 -14.63 18.50 -1.53
N TYR A 312 -14.94 17.28 -1.13
CA TYR A 312 -14.25 16.53 -0.07
C TYR A 312 -13.99 15.09 -0.52
N MET A 313 -12.97 14.45 0.05
CA MET A 313 -12.70 13.05 -0.24
C MET A 313 -13.78 12.16 0.38
N HIS A 314 -14.61 11.55 -0.46
CA HIS A 314 -15.69 10.63 -0.09
C HIS A 314 -15.57 9.30 -0.81
N LEU A 315 -16.40 8.32 -0.40
CA LEU A 315 -16.40 6.96 -0.93
C LEU A 315 -17.61 6.73 -1.85
N TYR A 316 -17.35 6.17 -3.02
CA TYR A 316 -18.36 5.84 -4.01
C TYR A 316 -18.32 4.34 -4.33
N LEU A 317 -19.45 3.68 -4.24
CA LEU A 317 -19.61 2.26 -4.48
C LEU A 317 -20.21 2.02 -5.87
N TYR A 318 -19.51 1.24 -6.68
CA TYR A 318 -19.92 0.84 -8.03
C TYR A 318 -20.13 -0.66 -8.11
N ASP A 319 -20.96 -1.14 -9.05
CA ASP A 319 -20.94 -2.55 -9.45
C ASP A 319 -19.70 -2.85 -10.32
N MET A 320 -19.46 -4.13 -10.62
CA MET A 320 -18.31 -4.55 -11.44
C MET A 320 -18.41 -4.11 -12.91
N LYS A 321 -19.56 -3.57 -13.36
CA LYS A 321 -19.77 -3.00 -14.70
C LYS A 321 -19.57 -1.49 -14.73
N GLY A 322 -19.26 -0.87 -13.56
CA GLY A 322 -19.03 0.56 -13.44
C GLY A 322 -20.29 1.39 -13.23
N LYS A 323 -21.45 0.78 -12.95
CA LYS A 323 -22.66 1.53 -12.57
C LYS A 323 -22.53 1.98 -11.12
N LEU A 324 -22.65 3.28 -10.86
CA LEU A 324 -22.69 3.83 -9.51
C LEU A 324 -23.91 3.28 -8.76
N ILE A 325 -23.66 2.64 -7.63
CA ILE A 325 -24.70 2.13 -6.71
C ILE A 325 -25.08 3.21 -5.74
N ARG A 326 -24.10 3.83 -5.07
CA ARG A 326 -24.32 4.90 -4.10
C ARG A 326 -23.04 5.65 -3.73
N GLN A 327 -23.17 6.87 -3.28
CA GLN A 327 -22.21 7.51 -2.39
C GLN A 327 -22.34 6.85 -1.01
N VAL A 328 -21.21 6.44 -0.40
CA VAL A 328 -21.21 5.65 0.84
C VAL A 328 -21.54 6.52 2.05
N GLU A 329 -20.98 7.70 2.08
CA GLU A 329 -21.15 8.73 3.10
C GLU A 329 -20.99 10.12 2.46
N LYS A 330 -21.35 11.19 3.17
CA LYS A 330 -21.27 12.57 2.67
C LYS A 330 -21.19 13.57 3.83
N GLY A 331 -20.63 14.74 3.58
CA GLY A 331 -20.51 15.82 4.55
C GLY A 331 -19.39 16.79 4.20
N ASN A 332 -19.11 17.74 5.07
CA ASN A 332 -18.02 18.71 4.90
C ASN A 332 -16.78 18.22 5.64
N TYR A 333 -16.25 17.08 5.23
CA TYR A 333 -15.08 16.42 5.83
C TYR A 333 -14.45 15.45 4.84
N ASP A 334 -13.19 15.11 5.05
CA ASP A 334 -12.49 14.11 4.26
C ASP A 334 -12.50 12.73 4.93
N VAL A 335 -12.69 11.70 4.12
CA VAL A 335 -12.26 10.34 4.44
C VAL A 335 -10.73 10.29 4.26
N THR A 336 -10.03 9.89 5.31
CA THR A 336 -8.56 9.95 5.36
C THR A 336 -7.87 8.59 5.26
N ALA A 337 -8.60 7.49 5.42
CA ALA A 337 -8.12 6.13 5.15
C ALA A 337 -9.28 5.17 4.93
N ILE A 338 -9.06 4.12 4.14
CA ILE A 338 -10.00 3.01 3.92
C ILE A 338 -9.40 1.75 4.50
N TYR A 339 -10.12 1.11 5.42
CA TYR A 339 -9.65 -0.12 6.07
C TYR A 339 -10.16 -1.39 5.39
N GLY A 340 -11.22 -1.27 4.61
CA GLY A 340 -11.72 -2.36 3.79
C GLY A 340 -13.24 -2.43 3.69
N MET A 341 -13.68 -3.46 2.95
CA MET A 341 -15.09 -3.76 2.72
C MET A 341 -15.35 -5.23 3.09
N ASP A 342 -16.25 -5.46 4.03
CA ASP A 342 -16.72 -6.81 4.36
C ASP A 342 -17.76 -7.27 3.31
N GLU A 343 -17.32 -8.12 2.42
CA GLU A 343 -18.15 -8.67 1.33
C GLU A 343 -19.36 -9.50 1.82
N LYS A 344 -19.38 -9.95 3.08
CA LYS A 344 -20.49 -10.72 3.67
C LYS A 344 -21.62 -9.81 4.10
N THR A 345 -21.29 -8.73 4.80
CA THR A 345 -22.27 -7.78 5.34
C THR A 345 -22.52 -6.60 4.41
N GLY A 346 -21.56 -6.23 3.57
CA GLY A 346 -21.53 -5.01 2.77
C GLY A 346 -21.13 -3.78 3.57
N ASP A 347 -20.56 -3.97 4.76
CA ASP A 347 -20.06 -2.89 5.60
C ASP A 347 -18.71 -2.40 5.10
N ILE A 348 -18.51 -1.08 5.14
CA ILE A 348 -17.28 -0.42 4.71
C ILE A 348 -16.68 0.28 5.92
N TYR A 349 -15.41 -0.04 6.21
CA TYR A 349 -14.67 0.50 7.36
C TYR A 349 -13.66 1.55 6.89
N PHE A 350 -13.68 2.72 7.52
CA PHE A 350 -12.85 3.85 7.11
C PHE A 350 -12.50 4.78 8.27
N GLN A 351 -11.57 5.70 8.02
CA GLN A 351 -11.23 6.79 8.92
C GLN A 351 -11.68 8.11 8.29
N ALA A 352 -12.18 9.02 9.10
CA ALA A 352 -12.58 10.34 8.61
C ALA A 352 -12.41 11.44 9.67
N ALA A 353 -12.39 12.69 9.18
CA ALA A 353 -12.31 13.93 9.96
C ALA A 353 -13.71 14.51 10.27
N MET A 354 -14.73 13.68 10.54
CA MET A 354 -16.13 14.11 10.68
C MET A 354 -16.39 15.04 11.86
N LEU A 355 -15.58 14.95 12.93
CA LEU A 355 -15.79 15.76 14.13
C LEU A 355 -15.19 17.16 14.00
N ASN A 356 -13.99 17.22 13.49
CA ASN A 356 -13.20 18.43 13.24
C ASN A 356 -11.98 18.09 12.37
N ALA A 357 -11.29 19.12 11.89
CA ALA A 357 -10.12 18.93 11.01
C ALA A 357 -8.89 18.32 11.70
N HIS A 358 -8.82 18.35 13.03
CA HIS A 358 -7.65 17.89 13.79
C HIS A 358 -7.73 16.43 14.22
N ASP A 359 -8.94 15.90 14.36
CA ASP A 359 -9.17 14.55 14.89
C ASP A 359 -9.43 13.54 13.76
N ARG A 360 -9.08 12.33 14.04
CA ARG A 360 -9.34 11.18 13.17
C ARG A 360 -10.08 10.12 13.96
N GLN A 361 -11.22 9.69 13.42
CA GLN A 361 -12.05 8.66 14.03
C GLN A 361 -12.29 7.51 13.06
N VAL A 362 -12.50 6.32 13.61
CA VAL A 362 -12.83 5.12 12.85
C VAL A 362 -14.34 4.99 12.75
N TYR A 363 -14.83 4.72 11.55
CA TYR A 363 -16.26 4.59 11.23
C TYR A 363 -16.54 3.29 10.50
N VAL A 364 -17.80 2.89 10.53
CA VAL A 364 -18.39 1.88 9.65
C VAL A 364 -19.59 2.50 8.93
N ALA A 365 -19.64 2.32 7.60
CA ALA A 365 -20.84 2.58 6.81
C ALA A 365 -21.51 1.25 6.47
N HIS A 366 -22.73 1.08 6.95
CA HIS A 366 -23.53 -0.12 6.71
C HIS A 366 -24.16 -0.12 5.31
N LYS A 367 -24.51 -1.31 4.83
CA LYS A 367 -25.19 -1.48 3.54
C LYS A 367 -26.47 -0.65 3.40
N ASN A 368 -27.18 -0.42 4.50
CA ASN A 368 -28.42 0.39 4.55
C ASN A 368 -28.17 1.91 4.54
N GLY A 369 -26.90 2.35 4.46
CA GLY A 369 -26.51 3.76 4.45
C GLY A 369 -26.29 4.40 5.82
N LYS A 370 -26.53 3.68 6.93
CA LYS A 370 -26.22 4.17 8.27
C LYS A 370 -24.70 4.22 8.47
N VAL A 371 -24.20 5.33 9.02
CA VAL A 371 -22.79 5.48 9.40
C VAL A 371 -22.69 5.52 10.92
N GLU A 372 -21.81 4.71 11.48
CA GLU A 372 -21.56 4.63 12.94
C GLU A 372 -20.09 4.87 13.25
N ARG A 373 -19.82 5.62 14.32
CA ARG A 373 -18.48 5.85 14.84
C ARG A 373 -18.08 4.71 15.78
N LEU A 374 -16.89 4.14 15.57
CA LEU A 374 -16.35 3.01 16.34
C LEU A 374 -15.34 3.43 17.43
N THR A 375 -14.85 4.68 17.40
CA THR A 375 -13.89 5.23 18.37
C THR A 375 -14.43 6.53 18.96
N SER A 376 -14.11 6.80 20.21
CA SER A 376 -14.67 7.95 20.95
C SER A 376 -13.61 8.89 21.50
N GLU A 377 -12.35 8.46 21.59
CA GLU A 377 -11.25 9.23 22.15
C GLU A 377 -10.89 10.39 21.21
N GLU A 378 -10.79 11.60 21.76
CA GLU A 378 -10.32 12.78 21.04
C GLU A 378 -8.87 12.62 20.59
N GLY A 379 -8.55 13.11 19.40
CA GLY A 379 -7.25 12.98 18.77
C GLY A 379 -7.26 12.04 17.58
N SER A 380 -6.15 11.38 17.32
CA SER A 380 -5.98 10.52 16.15
C SER A 380 -6.23 9.07 16.50
N ASN A 381 -7.24 8.48 15.86
CA ASN A 381 -7.56 7.06 15.93
C ASN A 381 -7.34 6.41 14.57
N SER A 382 -6.60 5.32 14.51
CA SER A 382 -6.46 4.50 13.33
C SER A 382 -6.72 3.03 13.64
N ALA A 383 -7.15 2.26 12.65
CA ALA A 383 -7.56 0.88 12.87
C ALA A 383 -6.74 -0.09 12.01
N TYR A 384 -6.57 -1.27 12.55
CA TYR A 384 -6.04 -2.43 11.85
C TYR A 384 -7.00 -3.60 12.05
N PHE A 385 -7.83 -3.88 11.05
CA PHE A 385 -8.88 -4.89 11.14
C PHE A 385 -8.35 -6.32 10.99
N SER A 386 -9.02 -7.30 11.62
CA SER A 386 -8.84 -8.72 11.32
C SER A 386 -9.34 -9.04 9.92
N GLY A 387 -8.84 -10.12 9.31
CA GLY A 387 -9.23 -10.52 7.95
C GLY A 387 -10.71 -10.86 7.78
N ASP A 388 -11.45 -11.06 8.88
CA ASP A 388 -12.89 -11.31 8.91
C ASP A 388 -13.70 -10.12 9.45
N TYR A 389 -13.09 -8.97 9.68
CA TYR A 389 -13.68 -7.73 10.19
C TYR A 389 -14.39 -7.84 11.54
N ARG A 390 -14.20 -8.92 12.32
CA ARG A 390 -14.80 -9.06 13.65
C ARG A 390 -14.13 -8.25 14.73
N TYR A 391 -12.82 -7.99 14.58
CA TYR A 391 -12.00 -7.26 15.52
C TYR A 391 -11.09 -6.25 14.80
N PHE A 392 -10.66 -5.23 15.53
CA PHE A 392 -9.59 -4.36 15.09
C PHE A 392 -8.70 -3.93 16.25
N VAL A 393 -7.44 -3.68 15.96
CA VAL A 393 -6.55 -2.95 16.85
C VAL A 393 -6.73 -1.47 16.58
N ASN A 394 -7.21 -0.72 17.56
CA ASN A 394 -7.19 0.74 17.52
C ASN A 394 -5.85 1.23 18.01
N ASN A 395 -5.25 2.14 17.28
CA ASN A 395 -4.08 2.92 17.65
C ASN A 395 -4.54 4.35 17.86
N TRP A 396 -4.58 4.79 19.12
CA TRP A 396 -5.00 6.12 19.51
C TRP A 396 -3.84 6.91 20.09
N SER A 397 -3.78 8.19 19.76
CA SER A 397 -2.92 9.18 20.43
C SER A 397 -3.53 10.56 20.35
N SER A 398 -3.10 11.44 21.23
CA SER A 398 -3.37 12.88 21.15
C SER A 398 -2.08 13.66 21.36
N TYR A 399 -2.15 14.98 21.24
CA TYR A 399 -0.97 15.82 21.53
C TYR A 399 -0.40 15.62 22.93
N SER A 400 -1.27 15.39 23.93
CA SER A 400 -0.89 15.22 25.34
C SER A 400 -0.82 13.77 25.80
N HIS A 401 -1.14 12.81 24.92
CA HIS A 401 -1.19 11.40 25.27
C HIS A 401 -0.41 10.54 24.28
N PRO A 402 0.58 9.74 24.72
CA PRO A 402 1.29 8.81 23.86
C PRO A 402 0.34 7.72 23.33
N TYR A 403 0.81 6.97 22.34
CA TYR A 403 0.02 5.91 21.71
C TYR A 403 -0.54 4.89 22.70
N VAL A 404 -1.84 4.63 22.58
CA VAL A 404 -2.54 3.55 23.26
C VAL A 404 -3.07 2.56 22.23
N TYR A 405 -2.82 1.29 22.46
CA TYR A 405 -3.25 0.23 21.57
C TYR A 405 -4.31 -0.62 22.26
N THR A 406 -5.50 -0.69 21.66
CA THR A 406 -6.60 -1.51 22.17
C THR A 406 -7.12 -2.45 21.10
N VAL A 407 -7.49 -3.68 21.49
CA VAL A 407 -8.32 -4.53 20.65
C VAL A 407 -9.78 -4.18 20.89
N ARG A 408 -10.50 -3.95 19.81
CA ARG A 408 -11.94 -3.68 19.81
C ARG A 408 -12.69 -4.68 18.92
N ASN A 409 -13.96 -4.91 19.22
CA ASN A 409 -14.82 -5.59 18.28
C ASN A 409 -15.32 -4.61 17.20
N ASN A 410 -15.98 -5.12 16.16
CA ASN A 410 -16.50 -4.31 15.05
C ASN A 410 -17.67 -3.37 15.41
N LYS A 411 -18.07 -3.31 16.68
CA LYS A 411 -19.00 -2.33 17.26
C LYS A 411 -18.28 -1.27 18.10
N GLY A 412 -16.94 -1.25 18.07
CA GLY A 412 -16.13 -0.29 18.80
C GLY A 412 -15.87 -0.61 20.28
N LYS A 413 -16.51 -1.68 20.84
CA LYS A 413 -16.31 -2.05 22.25
C LYS A 413 -14.89 -2.54 22.48
N VAL A 414 -14.20 -1.94 23.46
CA VAL A 414 -12.87 -2.40 23.91
C VAL A 414 -12.96 -3.79 24.50
N ILE A 415 -12.17 -4.70 23.98
CA ILE A 415 -12.02 -6.09 24.44
C ILE A 415 -10.78 -6.21 25.33
N LYS A 416 -9.70 -5.55 24.96
CA LYS A 416 -8.41 -5.61 25.67
C LYS A 416 -7.55 -4.39 25.34
N THR A 417 -6.82 -3.90 26.35
CA THR A 417 -5.71 -2.98 26.16
C THR A 417 -4.43 -3.79 25.94
N LEU A 418 -3.72 -3.51 24.84
CA LEU A 418 -2.44 -4.14 24.50
C LEU A 418 -1.27 -3.36 25.11
N GLU A 419 -1.34 -2.03 25.01
CA GLU A 419 -0.33 -1.11 25.53
C GLU A 419 -1.02 0.22 25.88
N ASP A 420 -0.84 0.71 27.09
CA ASP A 420 -1.41 1.98 27.55
C ASP A 420 -0.37 3.11 27.69
N ASN A 421 0.91 2.77 27.59
CA ASN A 421 2.04 3.70 27.70
C ASN A 421 2.01 4.60 28.95
N LYS A 422 1.34 4.16 30.03
CA LYS A 422 1.26 4.94 31.28
C LYS A 422 2.63 5.31 31.83
N LYS A 423 3.61 4.40 31.78
CA LYS A 423 4.98 4.68 32.23
C LYS A 423 5.62 5.79 31.40
N LEU A 424 5.40 5.82 30.08
CA LEU A 424 5.87 6.89 29.22
C LEU A 424 5.15 8.20 29.55
N LEU A 425 3.84 8.18 29.73
CA LEU A 425 3.05 9.34 30.11
C LEU A 425 3.52 9.95 31.41
N GLU A 426 3.79 9.14 32.46
CA GLU A 426 4.35 9.62 33.71
C GLU A 426 5.77 10.22 33.53
N LYS A 427 6.59 9.61 32.68
CA LYS A 427 7.92 10.15 32.37
C LYS A 427 7.84 11.52 31.66
N THR A 428 6.86 11.70 30.74
CA THR A 428 6.70 13.00 30.06
C THR A 428 6.31 14.14 31.01
N LYS A 429 5.66 13.86 32.13
CA LYS A 429 5.34 14.87 33.16
C LYS A 429 6.57 15.49 33.85
N GLN A 430 7.73 14.83 33.71
CA GLN A 430 9.00 15.35 34.24
C GLN A 430 9.60 16.46 33.38
N TYR A 431 9.03 16.66 32.19
CA TYR A 431 9.46 17.68 31.24
C TYR A 431 8.42 18.78 31.14
N ASN A 432 8.88 19.97 30.92
CA ASN A 432 8.03 21.13 30.73
C ASN A 432 7.75 21.32 29.24
N TRP A 433 6.63 20.76 28.76
CA TRP A 433 6.23 20.84 27.37
C TRP A 433 5.35 22.06 27.10
N GLY A 434 5.59 22.77 26.01
CA GLY A 434 4.66 23.77 25.50
C GLY A 434 3.30 23.12 25.15
N LYS A 435 2.22 23.84 25.41
CA LYS A 435 0.87 23.35 25.06
C LYS A 435 0.55 23.66 23.60
N ARG A 436 -0.04 22.68 22.90
CA ARG A 436 -0.61 22.92 21.58
C ARG A 436 -1.96 23.61 21.72
N GLU A 437 -2.13 24.72 21.04
CA GLU A 437 -3.39 25.44 20.91
C GLU A 437 -3.87 25.34 19.47
N THR A 438 -5.14 25.03 19.25
CA THR A 438 -5.78 25.06 17.94
C THR A 438 -6.45 26.40 17.72
N PHE A 439 -6.43 26.88 16.49
CA PHE A 439 -7.08 28.13 16.09
C PHE A 439 -7.61 28.01 14.67
N THR A 440 -8.53 28.89 14.34
CA THR A 440 -9.06 29.02 12.99
C THR A 440 -8.80 30.43 12.50
N PHE A 441 -8.46 30.56 11.22
CA PHE A 441 -8.31 31.87 10.58
C PHE A 441 -8.94 31.86 9.20
N THR A 442 -9.23 33.03 8.68
CA THR A 442 -9.79 33.20 7.34
C THR A 442 -8.74 33.85 6.46
N THR A 443 -8.48 33.24 5.28
CA THR A 443 -7.55 33.78 4.29
C THR A 443 -8.08 35.04 3.64
N SER A 444 -7.24 35.77 2.90
CA SER A 444 -7.65 36.94 2.08
C SER A 444 -8.73 36.60 1.04
N GLU A 445 -8.82 35.35 0.63
CA GLU A 445 -9.80 34.83 -0.33
C GLU A 445 -11.09 34.34 0.34
N GLY A 446 -11.22 34.51 1.66
CA GLY A 446 -12.42 34.12 2.42
C GLY A 446 -12.44 32.63 2.80
N VAL A 447 -11.36 31.88 2.58
CA VAL A 447 -11.27 30.46 2.96
C VAL A 447 -10.96 30.34 4.43
N LYS A 448 -11.77 29.57 5.15
CA LYS A 448 -11.56 29.26 6.57
C LYS A 448 -10.62 28.07 6.72
N LEU A 449 -9.51 28.27 7.41
CA LEU A 449 -8.49 27.25 7.65
C LEU A 449 -8.29 27.04 9.14
N ASP A 450 -8.01 25.79 9.53
CA ASP A 450 -7.62 25.40 10.87
C ASP A 450 -6.11 25.30 10.98
N GLY A 451 -5.58 25.79 12.12
CA GLY A 451 -4.18 25.77 12.44
C GLY A 451 -3.94 25.33 13.85
N TRP A 452 -2.70 25.08 14.16
CA TRP A 452 -2.24 24.85 15.54
C TRP A 452 -0.91 25.56 15.78
N MET A 453 -0.67 25.92 17.04
CA MET A 453 0.60 26.51 17.46
C MET A 453 1.05 25.92 18.79
N VAL A 454 2.35 25.97 19.03
CA VAL A 454 2.95 25.70 20.34
C VAL A 454 3.68 26.96 20.78
N LYS A 455 3.27 27.50 21.89
CA LYS A 455 3.93 28.66 22.52
C LYS A 455 5.04 28.21 23.47
N PRO A 456 6.07 29.06 23.72
CA PRO A 456 7.03 28.83 24.81
C PRO A 456 6.31 28.55 26.12
N VAL A 457 6.91 27.77 27.00
CA VAL A 457 6.30 27.36 28.26
C VAL A 457 6.08 28.55 29.19
N ASP A 458 6.97 29.52 29.11
CA ASP A 458 6.97 30.79 29.82
C ASP A 458 6.42 31.94 28.96
N PHE A 459 5.51 31.64 28.06
CA PHE A 459 4.93 32.63 27.12
C PHE A 459 4.31 33.80 27.89
N ASP A 460 4.73 35.01 27.53
CA ASP A 460 4.23 36.28 28.05
C ASP A 460 3.66 37.10 26.87
N ALA A 461 2.36 37.32 26.87
CA ALA A 461 1.65 38.03 25.79
C ALA A 461 2.11 39.51 25.62
N SER A 462 2.82 40.09 26.60
CA SER A 462 3.39 41.44 26.48
C SER A 462 4.71 41.47 25.70
N LYS A 463 5.31 40.31 25.43
CA LYS A 463 6.60 40.19 24.71
C LYS A 463 6.39 39.81 23.24
N LYS A 464 7.39 40.12 22.43
CA LYS A 464 7.48 39.65 21.05
C LYS A 464 8.36 38.43 20.97
N TYR A 465 7.92 37.43 20.19
CA TYR A 465 8.65 36.18 19.98
C TYR A 465 8.92 35.96 18.49
N PRO A 466 10.05 35.38 18.13
CA PRO A 466 10.23 34.87 16.76
C PRO A 466 9.22 33.73 16.51
N VAL A 467 8.70 33.66 15.28
CA VAL A 467 7.74 32.63 14.86
C VAL A 467 8.38 31.75 13.80
N ILE A 468 8.30 30.45 14.00
CA ILE A 468 8.65 29.46 12.97
C ILE A 468 7.34 28.95 12.39
N LEU A 469 7.09 29.27 11.13
CA LEU A 469 5.99 28.68 10.37
C LEU A 469 6.48 27.37 9.75
N PHE A 470 5.87 26.25 10.14
CA PHE A 470 6.08 24.95 9.51
C PHE A 470 4.86 24.62 8.66
N GLN A 471 5.11 24.45 7.38
CA GLN A 471 4.09 24.11 6.39
C GLN A 471 4.74 23.18 5.36
N TYR A 472 4.03 22.12 5.02
CA TYR A 472 4.37 21.22 3.94
C TYR A 472 3.11 20.96 3.12
N SER A 473 3.13 21.38 1.87
CA SER A 473 2.08 21.13 0.90
C SER A 473 2.74 20.67 -0.39
N GLY A 474 2.26 19.54 -0.93
CA GLY A 474 2.75 18.97 -2.18
C GLY A 474 2.34 19.77 -3.39
#